data_2fee5b5fad7ec48c4b79836358d0d291
#
_entry.id   2fee5b5fad7ec48c4b79836358d0d291
#
_cell.length_a   1.000
_cell.length_b   1.000
_cell.length_c   1.000
_cell.angle_alpha   90.00
_cell.angle_beta   90.00
_cell.angle_gamma   90.00
#
_symmetry.space_group_name_H-M   'P 1'
#
loop_
_entity.id
_entity.type
_entity.pdbx_description
1 polymer ?
#
loop_
_entity_poly.entity_id
_entity_poly.type
_entity_poly.pdbx_seq_one_letter_code
_entity_poly.pdbx_strand_id
1 'polypeptide(L)'
;MSRVGKIYHEGKVTVREVGLRDGLQLVKSWPNTRQKSDWLMAESSAGIRHFELGSFLPLQKFPQFSDIKKLIEIIDGIEDTYSSALTLNERGASDALLTKVDELVCVVSATEEHSQANMRRSRSQAIQIVNRVCQMRDDTAPEKIVNAGIAMAFGCSISGDVNTNEVIGIAEACLEAGADMVCVADTVGYVAQLGIM
;
A
#
# COMPACT_ATOMS: atom_id res chain seq x y z
N MET A 1 -3.66 -14.26 18.13
CA MET A 1 -4.27 -13.77 16.87
C MET A 1 -3.15 -13.09 16.08
N SER A 2 -2.99 -13.37 14.79
CA SER A 2 -1.97 -12.71 13.96
C SER A 2 -2.27 -11.22 13.84
N ARG A 3 -1.25 -10.39 13.47
CA ARG A 3 -1.46 -8.96 13.18
C ARG A 3 -2.58 -8.77 12.15
N VAL A 4 -2.51 -9.52 11.06
CA VAL A 4 -3.51 -9.49 9.99
C VAL A 4 -4.90 -9.86 10.51
N GLY A 5 -5.03 -10.92 11.29
CA GLY A 5 -6.32 -11.38 11.82
C GLY A 5 -7.01 -10.44 12.81
N LYS A 6 -6.32 -9.40 13.30
CA LYS A 6 -6.94 -8.33 14.11
C LYS A 6 -7.72 -7.33 13.24
N ILE A 7 -7.31 -7.14 12.00
CA ILE A 7 -7.85 -6.14 11.08
C ILE A 7 -8.66 -6.80 9.97
N TYR A 8 -8.18 -7.93 9.43
CA TYR A 8 -8.81 -8.67 8.33
C TYR A 8 -9.36 -9.99 8.86
N HIS A 9 -10.67 -10.07 8.98
CA HIS A 9 -11.33 -11.26 9.52
C HIS A 9 -11.46 -12.35 8.44
N GLU A 10 -11.09 -13.57 8.79
CA GLU A 10 -11.22 -14.72 7.92
C GLU A 10 -12.65 -14.90 7.42
N GLY A 11 -12.80 -15.22 6.14
CA GLY A 11 -14.10 -15.42 5.48
C GLY A 11 -14.91 -14.13 5.22
N LYS A 12 -14.38 -12.94 5.50
CA LYS A 12 -15.02 -11.65 5.19
C LYS A 12 -14.30 -10.93 4.05
N VAL A 13 -15.08 -10.29 3.18
CA VAL A 13 -14.57 -9.36 2.18
C VAL A 13 -14.50 -7.97 2.80
N THR A 14 -13.36 -7.30 2.61
CA THR A 14 -13.14 -5.93 3.06
C THR A 14 -12.93 -5.03 1.85
N VAL A 15 -13.64 -3.91 1.82
CA VAL A 15 -13.44 -2.85 0.82
C VAL A 15 -12.52 -1.79 1.40
N ARG A 16 -11.46 -1.44 0.66
CA ARG A 16 -10.54 -0.36 1.02
C ARG A 16 -10.77 0.85 0.11
N GLU A 17 -10.99 2.00 0.71
CA GLU A 17 -11.02 3.28 0.00
C GLU A 17 -9.60 3.75 -0.30
N VAL A 18 -9.27 3.99 -1.56
CA VAL A 18 -7.92 4.35 -2.02
C VAL A 18 -7.86 5.73 -2.71
N GLY A 19 -8.96 6.45 -2.77
CA GLY A 19 -9.09 7.72 -3.47
C GLY A 19 -8.09 8.77 -2.98
N LEU A 20 -7.84 8.84 -1.67
CA LEU A 20 -6.88 9.79 -1.09
C LEU A 20 -5.42 9.46 -1.41
N ARG A 21 -5.08 8.21 -1.77
CA ARG A 21 -3.75 7.82 -2.21
C ARG A 21 -3.68 7.64 -3.73
N ASP A 22 -4.32 6.61 -4.26
CA ASP A 22 -4.23 6.27 -5.69
C ASP A 22 -4.95 7.31 -6.55
N GLY A 23 -6.15 7.70 -6.16
CA GLY A 23 -6.93 8.69 -6.87
C GLY A 23 -6.27 10.07 -6.95
N LEU A 24 -5.55 10.48 -5.91
CA LEU A 24 -4.85 11.78 -5.88
C LEU A 24 -3.41 11.72 -6.42
N GLN A 25 -2.87 10.55 -6.76
CA GLN A 25 -1.47 10.41 -7.10
C GLN A 25 -1.06 11.18 -8.37
N LEU A 26 -1.93 11.22 -9.38
CA LEU A 26 -1.62 11.80 -10.69
C LEU A 26 -2.40 13.09 -11.00
N VAL A 27 -3.22 13.57 -10.07
CA VAL A 27 -4.00 14.79 -10.30
C VAL A 27 -3.16 16.05 -10.14
N LYS A 28 -3.50 17.09 -10.89
CA LYS A 28 -2.82 18.39 -10.84
C LYS A 28 -3.39 19.33 -9.78
N SER A 29 -4.58 19.04 -9.28
CA SER A 29 -5.28 19.77 -8.23
C SER A 29 -5.88 18.78 -7.24
N TRP A 30 -5.75 19.01 -5.96
CA TRP A 30 -6.22 18.12 -4.91
C TRP A 30 -6.93 18.88 -3.80
N PRO A 31 -7.85 18.22 -3.06
CA PRO A 31 -8.55 18.82 -1.94
C PRO A 31 -7.56 19.18 -0.81
N ASN A 32 -7.88 20.24 -0.09
CA ASN A 32 -7.15 20.60 1.12
C ASN A 32 -7.45 19.60 2.26
N THR A 33 -6.71 19.70 3.37
CA THR A 33 -6.83 18.77 4.50
C THR A 33 -8.25 18.68 5.06
N ARG A 34 -8.98 19.81 5.13
CA ARG A 34 -10.37 19.82 5.61
C ARG A 34 -11.27 19.02 4.67
N GLN A 35 -11.19 19.26 3.36
CA GLN A 35 -11.98 18.54 2.37
C GLN A 35 -11.67 17.03 2.36
N LYS A 36 -10.40 16.65 2.56
CA LYS A 36 -10.02 15.23 2.73
C LYS A 36 -10.61 14.65 4.01
N SER A 37 -10.59 15.39 5.10
CA SER A 37 -11.23 14.99 6.35
C SER A 37 -12.73 14.78 6.19
N ASP A 38 -13.40 15.74 5.53
CA ASP A 38 -14.85 15.64 5.25
C ASP A 38 -15.15 14.41 4.37
N TRP A 39 -14.28 14.10 3.40
CA TRP A 39 -14.37 12.87 2.59
C TRP A 39 -14.26 11.62 3.46
N LEU A 40 -13.21 11.50 4.30
CA LEU A 40 -13.04 10.35 5.20
C LEU A 40 -14.24 10.14 6.13
N MET A 41 -14.79 11.22 6.67
CA MET A 41 -15.97 11.16 7.53
C MET A 41 -17.21 10.67 6.77
N ALA A 42 -17.41 11.15 5.54
CA ALA A 42 -18.53 10.73 4.70
C ALA A 42 -18.43 9.23 4.34
N GLU A 43 -17.26 8.77 3.90
CA GLU A 43 -17.00 7.35 3.56
C GLU A 43 -17.15 6.44 4.79
N SER A 44 -16.62 6.86 5.94
CA SER A 44 -16.77 6.13 7.20
C SER A 44 -18.23 6.03 7.62
N SER A 45 -19.01 7.12 7.44
CA SER A 45 -20.45 7.14 7.72
C SER A 45 -21.24 6.23 6.76
N ALA A 46 -20.73 6.04 5.52
CA ALA A 46 -21.27 5.10 4.54
C ALA A 46 -20.89 3.63 4.80
N GLY A 47 -20.05 3.37 5.81
CA GLY A 47 -19.67 2.01 6.22
C GLY A 47 -18.28 1.56 5.77
N ILE A 48 -17.50 2.39 5.09
CA ILE A 48 -16.10 2.09 4.79
C ILE A 48 -15.30 2.09 6.09
N ARG A 49 -14.43 1.08 6.25
CA ARG A 49 -13.60 0.90 7.46
C ARG A 49 -12.10 0.88 7.18
N HIS A 50 -11.68 0.65 5.93
CA HIS A 50 -10.27 0.57 5.55
C HIS A 50 -9.95 1.69 4.55
N PHE A 51 -8.88 2.44 4.85
CA PHE A 51 -8.52 3.64 4.08
C PHE A 51 -7.02 3.64 3.74
N GLU A 52 -6.68 3.80 2.48
CA GLU A 52 -5.31 4.12 2.07
C GLU A 52 -5.16 5.64 1.98
N LEU A 53 -4.52 6.24 2.99
CA LEU A 53 -4.58 7.68 3.25
C LEU A 53 -3.59 8.53 2.43
N GLY A 54 -2.56 7.90 1.87
CA GLY A 54 -1.51 8.61 1.14
C GLY A 54 -0.21 7.82 1.09
N SER A 55 0.88 8.56 0.88
CA SER A 55 2.22 7.98 0.72
C SER A 55 3.25 8.77 1.51
N PHE A 56 4.20 8.07 2.15
CA PHE A 56 5.40 8.64 2.75
C PHE A 56 6.49 8.82 1.70
N LEU A 57 6.21 9.66 0.71
CA LEU A 57 7.08 9.99 -0.41
C LEU A 57 7.66 11.40 -0.25
N PRO A 58 8.73 11.76 -1.01
CA PRO A 58 9.28 13.10 -0.97
C PRO A 58 8.24 14.17 -1.33
N LEU A 59 7.92 15.05 -0.40
CA LEU A 59 6.87 16.07 -0.54
C LEU A 59 7.12 17.06 -1.69
N GLN A 60 8.38 17.26 -2.09
CA GLN A 60 8.72 18.07 -3.25
C GLN A 60 8.14 17.52 -4.56
N LYS A 61 7.96 16.19 -4.65
CA LYS A 61 7.37 15.50 -5.81
C LYS A 61 5.90 15.20 -5.64
N PHE A 62 5.46 15.01 -4.39
CA PHE A 62 4.11 14.56 -4.04
C PHE A 62 3.51 15.44 -2.93
N PRO A 63 3.36 16.78 -3.18
CA PRO A 63 2.86 17.72 -2.17
C PRO A 63 1.42 17.41 -1.72
N GLN A 64 0.63 16.69 -2.52
CA GLN A 64 -0.72 16.24 -2.18
C GLN A 64 -0.78 15.32 -0.96
N PHE A 65 0.35 14.73 -0.52
CA PHE A 65 0.42 13.87 0.67
C PHE A 65 1.06 14.55 1.87
N SER A 66 1.24 15.87 1.84
CA SER A 66 1.89 16.62 2.94
C SER A 66 1.14 16.55 4.27
N ASP A 67 -0.15 16.28 4.23
CA ASP A 67 -1.05 16.19 5.38
C ASP A 67 -1.33 14.76 5.86
N ILE A 68 -0.62 13.76 5.34
CA ILE A 68 -0.87 12.34 5.65
C ILE A 68 -0.89 12.03 7.15
N LYS A 69 0.03 12.61 7.93
CA LYS A 69 0.09 12.38 9.38
C LYS A 69 -1.19 12.85 10.08
N LYS A 70 -1.75 13.97 9.65
CA LYS A 70 -3.01 14.48 10.18
C LYS A 70 -4.21 13.63 9.79
N LEU A 71 -4.22 13.10 8.57
CA LEU A 71 -5.28 12.19 8.13
C LEU A 71 -5.25 10.85 8.90
N ILE A 72 -4.05 10.35 9.23
CA ILE A 72 -3.88 9.17 10.09
C ILE A 72 -4.46 9.44 11.49
N GLU A 73 -4.20 10.59 12.10
CA GLU A 73 -4.76 10.97 13.39
C GLU A 73 -6.30 11.06 13.35
N ILE A 74 -6.87 11.54 12.25
CA ILE A 74 -8.32 11.63 12.07
C ILE A 74 -8.94 10.23 12.03
N ILE A 75 -8.37 9.32 11.25
CA ILE A 75 -8.88 7.95 11.13
C ILE A 75 -8.70 7.19 12.45
N ASP A 76 -7.57 7.32 13.13
CA ASP A 76 -7.35 6.71 14.46
C ASP A 76 -8.41 7.14 15.50
N GLY A 77 -9.02 8.32 15.32
CA GLY A 77 -10.11 8.81 16.16
C GLY A 77 -11.50 8.27 15.82
N ILE A 78 -11.65 7.47 14.78
CA ILE A 78 -12.93 6.89 14.34
C ILE A 78 -12.93 5.40 14.68
N GLU A 79 -13.94 4.97 15.46
CA GLU A 79 -14.06 3.58 15.91
C GLU A 79 -14.15 2.60 14.72
N ASP A 80 -13.50 1.44 14.87
CA ASP A 80 -13.47 0.35 13.88
C ASP A 80 -12.93 0.75 12.50
N THR A 81 -12.12 1.80 12.41
CA THR A 81 -11.43 2.16 11.16
C THR A 81 -9.95 1.82 11.19
N TYR A 82 -9.40 1.53 10.01
CA TYR A 82 -8.02 1.10 9.82
C TYR A 82 -7.38 1.87 8.68
N SER A 83 -6.15 2.26 8.88
CA SER A 83 -5.38 3.07 7.94
C SER A 83 -4.22 2.32 7.32
N SER A 84 -3.99 2.55 6.03
CA SER A 84 -2.78 2.13 5.35
C SER A 84 -2.10 3.30 4.66
N ALA A 85 -0.80 3.16 4.43
CA ALA A 85 0.00 4.15 3.73
C ALA A 85 1.11 3.51 2.90
N LEU A 86 1.35 4.08 1.72
CA LEU A 86 2.40 3.61 0.83
C LEU A 86 3.78 4.06 1.32
N THR A 87 4.74 3.13 1.31
CA THR A 87 6.15 3.38 1.61
C THR A 87 7.04 2.74 0.53
N LEU A 88 7.92 3.51 -0.11
CA LEU A 88 8.80 2.99 -1.17
C LEU A 88 10.25 2.80 -0.74
N ASN A 89 10.60 3.16 0.48
CA ASN A 89 11.96 3.06 1.00
C ASN A 89 11.97 3.10 2.54
N GLU A 90 13.12 2.80 3.12
CA GLU A 90 13.34 2.76 4.56
C GLU A 90 13.04 4.09 5.26
N ARG A 91 13.36 5.22 4.63
CA ARG A 91 13.07 6.54 5.22
C ARG A 91 11.56 6.77 5.35
N GLY A 92 10.80 6.52 4.28
CA GLY A 92 9.34 6.63 4.32
C GLY A 92 8.71 5.65 5.32
N ALA A 93 9.26 4.42 5.41
CA ALA A 93 8.83 3.45 6.40
C ALA A 93 9.13 3.90 7.84
N SER A 94 10.32 4.47 8.10
CA SER A 94 10.67 5.05 9.41
C SER A 94 9.70 6.16 9.81
N ASP A 95 9.38 7.07 8.88
CA ASP A 95 8.42 8.14 9.13
C ASP A 95 7.00 7.60 9.40
N ALA A 96 6.58 6.54 8.70
CA ALA A 96 5.29 5.89 8.87
C ALA A 96 5.18 5.16 10.23
N LEU A 97 6.23 4.42 10.62
CA LEU A 97 6.28 3.67 11.88
C LEU A 97 6.12 4.56 13.11
N LEU A 98 6.50 5.83 13.02
CA LEU A 98 6.32 6.83 14.08
C LEU A 98 4.89 7.42 14.16
N THR A 99 3.99 7.02 13.27
CA THR A 99 2.58 7.46 13.27
C THR A 99 1.67 6.35 13.80
N LYS A 100 0.38 6.61 13.84
CA LYS A 100 -0.65 5.63 14.21
C LYS A 100 -1.20 4.83 13.02
N VAL A 101 -0.53 4.87 11.86
CA VAL A 101 -0.93 4.03 10.71
C VAL A 101 -0.89 2.55 11.06
N ASP A 102 -1.90 1.78 10.67
CA ASP A 102 -2.00 0.37 10.98
C ASP A 102 -1.20 -0.51 10.03
N GLU A 103 -1.12 -0.12 8.76
CA GLU A 103 -0.51 -0.92 7.70
C GLU A 103 0.44 -0.08 6.83
N LEU A 104 1.66 -0.57 6.64
CA LEU A 104 2.62 -0.07 5.68
C LEU A 104 2.55 -0.90 4.41
N VAL A 105 2.29 -0.25 3.26
CA VAL A 105 2.28 -0.91 1.96
C VAL A 105 3.63 -0.66 1.27
N CYS A 106 4.41 -1.73 1.10
CA CYS A 106 5.64 -1.74 0.31
C CYS A 106 5.33 -2.19 -1.11
N VAL A 107 6.00 -1.63 -2.13
CA VAL A 107 5.76 -2.00 -3.53
C VAL A 107 6.91 -2.86 -4.05
N VAL A 108 6.53 -3.97 -4.68
CA VAL A 108 7.39 -4.82 -5.50
C VAL A 108 6.74 -4.93 -6.88
N SER A 109 7.53 -5.14 -7.92
CA SER A 109 6.99 -5.28 -9.28
C SER A 109 7.04 -6.72 -9.74
N ALA A 110 6.04 -7.18 -10.49
CA ALA A 110 6.05 -8.49 -11.11
C ALA A 110 7.13 -8.62 -12.18
N THR A 111 7.53 -7.51 -12.83
CA THR A 111 8.54 -7.51 -13.89
C THR A 111 9.74 -6.67 -13.53
N GLU A 112 10.92 -7.08 -14.00
CA GLU A 112 12.18 -6.37 -13.77
C GLU A 112 12.17 -5.00 -14.47
N GLU A 113 11.64 -4.92 -15.69
CA GLU A 113 11.56 -3.70 -16.49
C GLU A 113 10.73 -2.63 -15.79
N HIS A 114 9.56 -3.00 -15.26
CA HIS A 114 8.74 -2.06 -14.51
C HIS A 114 9.38 -1.69 -13.17
N SER A 115 10.05 -2.62 -12.49
CA SER A 115 10.78 -2.33 -11.26
C SER A 115 11.86 -1.27 -11.48
N GLN A 116 12.65 -1.41 -12.54
CA GLN A 116 13.69 -0.44 -12.92
C GLN A 116 13.08 0.91 -13.33
N ALA A 117 12.02 0.90 -14.16
CA ALA A 117 11.38 2.12 -14.65
C ALA A 117 10.71 2.93 -13.52
N ASN A 118 9.98 2.25 -12.63
CA ASN A 118 9.17 2.87 -11.58
C ASN A 118 9.98 3.23 -10.32
N MET A 119 10.84 2.32 -9.87
CA MET A 119 11.55 2.45 -8.60
C MET A 119 13.08 2.59 -8.74
N ARG A 120 13.62 2.46 -9.96
CA ARG A 120 15.07 2.43 -10.26
C ARG A 120 15.81 1.36 -9.44
N ARG A 121 15.19 0.20 -9.28
CA ARG A 121 15.68 -0.94 -8.48
C ARG A 121 15.31 -2.25 -9.15
N SER A 122 16.12 -3.28 -8.92
CA SER A 122 15.74 -4.63 -9.28
C SER A 122 14.63 -5.17 -8.37
N ARG A 123 13.92 -6.19 -8.83
CA ARG A 123 12.92 -6.91 -8.00
C ARG A 123 13.55 -7.41 -6.69
N SER A 124 14.75 -7.99 -6.78
CA SER A 124 15.50 -8.45 -5.60
C SER A 124 15.78 -7.31 -4.61
N GLN A 125 16.20 -6.13 -5.08
CA GLN A 125 16.41 -4.96 -4.22
C GLN A 125 15.11 -4.46 -3.59
N ALA A 126 13.97 -4.53 -4.31
CA ALA A 126 12.68 -4.18 -3.74
C ALA A 126 12.27 -5.13 -2.61
N ILE A 127 12.46 -6.44 -2.78
CA ILE A 127 12.21 -7.45 -1.72
C ILE A 127 13.15 -7.24 -0.52
N GLN A 128 14.41 -6.87 -0.74
CA GLN A 128 15.33 -6.51 0.36
C GLN A 128 14.82 -5.30 1.16
N ILE A 129 14.16 -4.33 0.51
CA ILE A 129 13.52 -3.21 1.23
C ILE A 129 12.35 -3.71 2.07
N VAL A 130 11.51 -4.62 1.55
CA VAL A 130 10.44 -5.26 2.33
C VAL A 130 11.04 -5.89 3.60
N ASN A 131 12.12 -6.67 3.47
CA ASN A 131 12.79 -7.28 4.63
C ASN A 131 13.24 -6.24 5.67
N ARG A 132 13.92 -5.17 5.22
CA ARG A 132 14.38 -4.11 6.14
C ARG A 132 13.22 -3.38 6.83
N VAL A 133 12.13 -3.12 6.09
CA VAL A 133 10.91 -2.50 6.67
C VAL A 133 10.29 -3.42 7.72
N CYS A 134 10.24 -4.73 7.48
CA CYS A 134 9.77 -5.71 8.45
C CYS A 134 10.64 -5.73 9.72
N GLN A 135 11.96 -5.70 9.58
CA GLN A 135 12.87 -5.60 10.72
C GLN A 135 12.63 -4.31 11.52
N MET A 136 12.56 -3.16 10.84
CA MET A 136 12.26 -1.87 11.49
C MET A 136 10.91 -1.89 12.21
N ARG A 137 9.87 -2.49 11.61
CA ARG A 137 8.56 -2.68 12.22
C ARG A 137 8.68 -3.52 13.50
N ASP A 138 9.36 -4.66 13.45
CA ASP A 138 9.50 -5.56 14.60
C ASP A 138 10.24 -4.88 15.76
N ASP A 139 11.20 -4.01 15.47
CA ASP A 139 11.98 -3.27 16.47
C ASP A 139 11.20 -2.09 17.10
N THR A 140 10.29 -1.45 16.35
CA THR A 140 9.73 -0.14 16.76
C THR A 140 8.21 -0.12 16.95
N ALA A 141 7.47 -0.93 16.20
CA ALA A 141 6.00 -0.95 16.19
C ALA A 141 5.48 -2.35 15.79
N PRO A 142 5.73 -3.38 16.63
CA PRO A 142 5.49 -4.78 16.28
C PRO A 142 4.01 -5.14 16.06
N GLU A 143 3.09 -4.25 16.40
CA GLU A 143 1.65 -4.42 16.18
C GLU A 143 1.23 -4.10 14.72
N LYS A 144 2.03 -3.33 13.98
CA LYS A 144 1.69 -2.87 12.62
C LYS A 144 1.86 -3.98 11.59
N ILE A 145 1.10 -3.87 10.51
CA ILE A 145 1.16 -4.78 9.35
C ILE A 145 2.15 -4.22 8.32
N VAL A 146 2.97 -5.09 7.76
CA VAL A 146 3.70 -4.82 6.51
C VAL A 146 3.09 -5.65 5.39
N ASN A 147 2.53 -4.98 4.40
CA ASN A 147 1.92 -5.56 3.21
C ASN A 147 2.84 -5.33 2.00
N ALA A 148 3.16 -6.38 1.26
CA ALA A 148 3.91 -6.29 0.01
C ALA A 148 2.94 -6.27 -1.18
N GLY A 149 2.78 -5.11 -1.81
CA GLY A 149 1.95 -4.95 -3.01
C GLY A 149 2.74 -5.28 -4.28
N ILE A 150 2.29 -6.30 -5.02
CA ILE A 150 2.90 -6.70 -6.30
C ILE A 150 2.19 -5.97 -7.42
N ALA A 151 2.84 -4.92 -7.94
CA ALA A 151 2.38 -4.19 -9.11
C ALA A 151 2.58 -5.00 -10.40
N MET A 152 1.75 -4.75 -11.42
CA MET A 152 1.79 -5.45 -12.71
C MET A 152 1.59 -6.97 -12.63
N ALA A 153 0.83 -7.46 -11.64
CA ALA A 153 0.69 -8.89 -11.39
C ALA A 153 -0.09 -9.64 -12.47
N PHE A 154 -0.93 -8.96 -13.24
CA PHE A 154 -1.78 -9.56 -14.28
C PHE A 154 -1.35 -9.19 -15.71
N GLY A 155 -0.35 -8.36 -15.85
CA GLY A 155 0.21 -7.90 -17.11
C GLY A 155 0.97 -6.59 -16.92
N CYS A 156 2.00 -6.36 -17.74
CA CYS A 156 2.90 -5.23 -17.63
C CYS A 156 2.83 -4.34 -18.86
N SER A 157 2.67 -3.03 -18.65
CA SER A 157 2.64 -2.04 -19.74
C SER A 157 3.98 -1.91 -20.49
N ILE A 158 5.07 -2.47 -19.95
CA ILE A 158 6.41 -2.40 -20.55
C ILE A 158 6.79 -3.72 -21.21
N SER A 159 6.64 -4.86 -20.48
CA SER A 159 7.08 -6.19 -20.92
C SER A 159 5.94 -7.11 -21.38
N GLY A 160 4.68 -6.67 -21.32
CA GLY A 160 3.53 -7.45 -21.79
C GLY A 160 3.06 -8.49 -20.77
N ASP A 161 2.89 -9.73 -21.20
CA ASP A 161 2.37 -10.83 -20.40
C ASP A 161 3.25 -11.13 -19.18
N VAL A 162 2.61 -11.44 -18.06
CA VAL A 162 3.27 -11.80 -16.80
C VAL A 162 2.94 -13.24 -16.44
N ASN A 163 3.97 -14.03 -16.16
CA ASN A 163 3.81 -15.42 -15.78
C ASN A 163 3.32 -15.52 -14.33
N THR A 164 2.20 -16.22 -14.12
CA THR A 164 1.62 -16.43 -12.79
C THR A 164 2.59 -17.07 -11.80
N ASN A 165 3.45 -18.00 -12.23
CA ASN A 165 4.44 -18.64 -11.37
C ASN A 165 5.52 -17.63 -10.89
N GLU A 166 5.86 -16.63 -11.71
CA GLU A 166 6.77 -15.56 -11.26
C GLU A 166 6.12 -14.70 -10.17
N VAL A 167 4.82 -14.38 -10.33
CA VAL A 167 4.07 -13.63 -9.30
C VAL A 167 3.99 -14.39 -7.99
N ILE A 168 3.72 -15.70 -8.06
CA ILE A 168 3.70 -16.59 -6.89
C ILE A 168 5.08 -16.60 -6.22
N GLY A 169 6.15 -16.80 -6.98
CA GLY A 169 7.52 -16.80 -6.42
C GLY A 169 7.91 -15.47 -5.78
N ILE A 170 7.45 -14.31 -6.32
CA ILE A 170 7.65 -13.00 -5.70
C ILE A 170 6.84 -12.89 -4.40
N ALA A 171 5.59 -13.39 -4.38
CA ALA A 171 4.76 -13.39 -3.19
C ALA A 171 5.40 -14.20 -2.05
N GLU A 172 5.86 -15.41 -2.37
CA GLU A 172 6.60 -16.27 -1.43
C GLU A 172 7.84 -15.57 -0.89
N ALA A 173 8.67 -14.98 -1.76
CA ALA A 173 9.86 -14.24 -1.36
C ALA A 173 9.55 -13.03 -0.46
N CYS A 174 8.42 -12.34 -0.68
CA CYS A 174 7.99 -11.24 0.19
C CYS A 174 7.54 -11.74 1.58
N LEU A 175 6.84 -12.88 1.65
CA LEU A 175 6.45 -13.50 2.91
C LEU A 175 7.69 -14.01 3.68
N GLU A 176 8.65 -14.64 2.99
CA GLU A 176 9.93 -15.05 3.56
C GLU A 176 10.76 -13.85 4.05
N ALA A 177 10.63 -12.69 3.40
CA ALA A 177 11.24 -11.43 3.83
C ALA A 177 10.57 -10.84 5.10
N GLY A 178 9.47 -11.43 5.60
CA GLY A 178 8.78 -11.05 6.83
C GLY A 178 7.53 -10.20 6.63
N ALA A 179 7.04 -10.03 5.39
CA ALA A 179 5.75 -9.39 5.15
C ALA A 179 4.62 -10.21 5.79
N ASP A 180 3.65 -9.54 6.39
CA ASP A 180 2.51 -10.19 7.04
C ASP A 180 1.45 -10.63 6.03
N MET A 181 1.40 -9.96 4.89
CA MET A 181 0.48 -10.24 3.79
C MET A 181 1.05 -9.74 2.45
N VAL A 182 0.50 -10.26 1.38
CA VAL A 182 0.81 -9.84 0.00
C VAL A 182 -0.49 -9.48 -0.70
N CYS A 183 -0.50 -8.42 -1.47
CA CYS A 183 -1.58 -8.11 -2.39
C CYS A 183 -1.07 -8.05 -3.83
N VAL A 184 -1.93 -8.42 -4.78
CA VAL A 184 -1.65 -8.37 -6.22
C VAL A 184 -2.47 -7.28 -6.87
N ALA A 185 -1.85 -6.47 -7.73
CA ALA A 185 -2.50 -5.36 -8.37
C ALA A 185 -2.59 -5.54 -9.90
N ASP A 186 -3.81 -5.38 -10.42
CA ASP A 186 -4.03 -5.16 -11.84
C ASP A 186 -3.79 -3.68 -12.16
N THR A 187 -2.53 -3.29 -12.20
CA THR A 187 -2.09 -1.89 -12.28
C THR A 187 -2.56 -1.19 -13.55
N VAL A 188 -2.80 -1.93 -14.63
CA VAL A 188 -3.12 -1.37 -15.96
C VAL A 188 -4.36 -2.00 -16.62
N GLY A 189 -5.17 -2.76 -15.86
CA GLY A 189 -6.46 -3.26 -16.31
C GLY A 189 -6.41 -4.47 -17.24
N TYR A 190 -5.43 -5.35 -17.11
CA TYR A 190 -5.32 -6.58 -17.92
C TYR A 190 -6.41 -7.61 -17.61
N VAL A 191 -6.88 -7.69 -16.37
CA VAL A 191 -7.90 -8.69 -15.95
C VAL A 191 -9.19 -8.54 -16.72
N ALA A 192 -9.64 -7.32 -16.98
CA ALA A 192 -10.83 -7.07 -17.80
C ALA A 192 -10.68 -7.56 -19.25
N GLN A 193 -9.45 -7.56 -19.80
CA GLN A 193 -9.15 -8.07 -21.15
C GLN A 193 -9.16 -9.60 -21.19
N LEU A 194 -8.90 -10.27 -20.08
CA LEU A 194 -8.93 -11.73 -19.96
C LEU A 194 -10.33 -12.31 -19.76
N GLY A 195 -11.36 -11.46 -19.70
CA GLY A 195 -12.76 -11.90 -19.53
C GLY A 195 -13.04 -12.51 -18.16
N ILE A 196 -12.20 -12.27 -17.17
CA ILE A 196 -12.39 -12.67 -15.78
C ILE A 196 -13.17 -11.53 -15.10
N MET A 197 -14.49 -11.62 -15.13
CA MET A 197 -15.38 -10.78 -14.33
C MET A 197 -16.16 -11.66 -13.34
#